data_1a606fcbe2c56e8ae8e46b42f2c9fa7d
#
_entry.id   1a606fcbe2c56e8ae8e46b42f2c9fa7d
#
_cell.length_a   1.000
_cell.length_b   1.000
_cell.length_c   1.000
_cell.angle_alpha   90.00
_cell.angle_beta   90.00
_cell.angle_gamma   90.00
#
_symmetry.space_group_name_H-M   'P 1'
#
loop_
_entity.id
_entity.type
_entity.pdbx_description
1 polymer ?
#
loop_
_entity_poly.entity_id
_entity_poly.type
_entity_poly.pdbx_seq_one_letter_code
_entity_poly.pdbx_strand_id
1 'polypeptide(L)'
;MNKINLLPNPPFGNILTAMVTPFTKDGEVDFELAIKLANYLVENGSDGVVLCGTTGESPTLSWTEQHDLFIAVKNSLNSNAKILVGTGSNSTQEAIEATQKAYQFGADGALVVVPYYNKPPQEGLYEHFKACLLYTSPSPRDLR
;
A
#
# COMPACT_ATOMS: atom_id res chain seq x y z
N MET A 1 -18.80 -29.72 -2.79
CA MET A 1 -17.68 -28.75 -2.93
C MET A 1 -18.28 -27.43 -3.39
N ASN A 2 -18.40 -26.45 -2.51
CA ASN A 2 -18.86 -25.12 -2.90
C ASN A 2 -17.83 -24.49 -3.84
N LYS A 3 -18.23 -24.19 -5.07
CA LYS A 3 -17.41 -23.39 -5.97
C LYS A 3 -17.19 -22.03 -5.30
N ILE A 4 -15.96 -21.71 -4.95
CA ILE A 4 -15.57 -20.34 -4.59
C ILE A 4 -15.83 -19.53 -5.85
N ASN A 5 -16.85 -18.66 -5.82
CA ASN A 5 -17.05 -17.67 -6.85
C ASN A 5 -15.90 -16.65 -6.74
N LEU A 6 -14.81 -16.91 -7.45
CA LEU A 6 -13.80 -15.90 -7.68
C LEU A 6 -14.47 -14.74 -8.42
N LEU A 7 -14.25 -13.53 -7.95
CA LEU A 7 -14.70 -12.33 -8.68
C LEU A 7 -14.10 -12.40 -10.09
N PRO A 8 -14.90 -12.21 -11.14
CA PRO A 8 -14.45 -12.40 -12.52
C PRO A 8 -13.30 -11.45 -12.90
N ASN A 9 -13.15 -10.32 -12.18
CA ASN A 9 -12.04 -9.38 -12.33
C ASN A 9 -11.71 -8.79 -10.96
N PRO A 10 -10.75 -9.35 -10.21
CA PRO A 10 -10.33 -8.77 -8.93
C PRO A 10 -9.73 -7.37 -9.19
N PRO A 11 -10.09 -6.35 -8.38
CA PRO A 11 -9.76 -4.94 -8.65
C PRO A 11 -8.25 -4.66 -8.68
N PHE A 12 -7.46 -5.50 -8.02
CA PHE A 12 -6.01 -5.36 -7.93
C PHE A 12 -5.24 -6.51 -8.61
N GLY A 13 -5.93 -7.38 -9.37
CA GLY A 13 -5.33 -8.60 -9.90
C GLY A 13 -5.36 -9.76 -8.89
N ASN A 14 -4.65 -10.84 -9.20
CA ASN A 14 -4.63 -12.07 -8.41
C ASN A 14 -3.39 -12.18 -7.52
N ILE A 15 -2.27 -11.58 -7.94
CA ILE A 15 -0.98 -11.68 -7.26
C ILE A 15 -0.40 -10.28 -7.07
N LEU A 16 -0.24 -9.89 -5.81
CA LEU A 16 0.43 -8.66 -5.42
C LEU A 16 1.65 -9.02 -4.57
N THR A 17 2.82 -8.61 -4.99
CA THR A 17 4.05 -8.90 -4.24
C THR A 17 4.35 -7.80 -3.23
N ALA A 18 4.46 -8.16 -1.94
CA ALA A 18 4.98 -7.27 -0.91
C ALA A 18 6.48 -7.05 -1.18
N MET A 19 6.81 -5.87 -1.68
CA MET A 19 8.16 -5.54 -2.14
C MET A 19 9.03 -5.07 -0.97
N VAL A 20 10.28 -5.53 -0.92
CA VAL A 20 11.30 -4.95 -0.03
C VAL A 20 11.66 -3.55 -0.52
N THR A 21 12.11 -2.69 0.39
CA THR A 21 12.71 -1.41 0.02
C THR A 21 14.22 -1.60 -0.09
N PRO A 22 14.80 -1.47 -1.29
CA PRO A 22 16.24 -1.52 -1.44
C PRO A 22 16.91 -0.29 -0.83
N PHE A 23 18.04 -0.51 -0.17
CA PHE A 23 18.86 0.55 0.40
C PHE A 23 20.27 0.52 -0.18
N THR A 24 20.87 1.69 -0.27
CA THR A 24 22.29 1.87 -0.59
C THR A 24 23.16 1.38 0.58
N LYS A 25 24.47 1.32 0.37
CA LYS A 25 25.43 0.99 1.47
C LYS A 25 25.44 2.04 2.58
N ASP A 26 25.00 3.25 2.28
CA ASP A 26 24.93 4.38 3.23
C ASP A 26 23.57 4.44 3.96
N GLY A 27 22.65 3.50 3.66
CA GLY A 27 21.34 3.37 4.31
C GLY A 27 20.26 4.26 3.71
N GLU A 28 20.50 4.89 2.57
CA GLU A 28 19.51 5.67 1.82
C GLU A 28 18.69 4.75 0.91
N VAL A 29 17.44 5.14 0.57
CA VAL A 29 16.61 4.38 -0.36
C VAL A 29 17.24 4.35 -1.76
N ASP A 30 17.45 3.15 -2.30
CA ASP A 30 17.96 2.95 -3.66
C ASP A 30 16.78 2.91 -4.65
N PHE A 31 16.39 4.08 -5.14
CA PHE A 31 15.28 4.22 -6.08
C PHE A 31 15.52 3.50 -7.40
N GLU A 32 16.76 3.44 -7.89
CA GLU A 32 17.06 2.75 -9.16
C GLU A 32 16.87 1.24 -9.03
N LEU A 33 17.34 0.68 -7.91
CA LEU A 33 17.16 -0.74 -7.64
C LEU A 33 15.71 -1.07 -7.35
N ALA A 34 14.98 -0.18 -6.67
CA ALA A 34 13.54 -0.33 -6.42
C ALA A 34 12.74 -0.38 -7.74
N ILE A 35 13.04 0.50 -8.68
CA ILE A 35 12.44 0.49 -10.02
C ILE A 35 12.73 -0.83 -10.74
N LYS A 36 13.97 -1.27 -10.76
CA LYS A 36 14.37 -2.55 -11.39
C LYS A 36 13.64 -3.74 -10.77
N LEU A 37 13.55 -3.76 -9.44
CA LEU A 37 12.86 -4.82 -8.71
C LEU A 37 11.36 -4.83 -9.01
N ALA A 38 10.70 -3.68 -8.98
CA ALA A 38 9.27 -3.58 -9.26
C ALA A 38 8.92 -4.07 -10.68
N ASN A 39 9.69 -3.65 -11.69
CA ASN A 39 9.51 -4.13 -13.06
C ASN A 39 9.77 -5.64 -13.17
N TYR A 40 10.85 -6.14 -12.55
CA TYR A 40 11.13 -7.56 -12.52
C TYR A 40 9.98 -8.39 -11.95
N LEU A 41 9.39 -7.96 -10.83
CA LEU A 41 8.27 -8.65 -10.19
C LEU A 41 7.04 -8.70 -11.11
N VAL A 42 6.70 -7.59 -11.75
CA VAL A 42 5.55 -7.51 -12.66
C VAL A 42 5.79 -8.34 -13.93
N GLU A 43 6.98 -8.28 -14.51
CA GLU A 43 7.36 -9.08 -15.70
C GLU A 43 7.37 -10.59 -15.40
N ASN A 44 7.56 -10.98 -14.14
CA ASN A 44 7.58 -12.38 -13.70
C ASN A 44 6.30 -12.85 -13.01
N GLY A 45 5.19 -12.18 -13.24
CA GLY A 45 3.86 -12.70 -12.93
C GLY A 45 3.12 -12.04 -11.76
N SER A 46 3.66 -10.96 -11.18
CA SER A 46 2.86 -10.12 -10.27
C SER A 46 1.95 -9.19 -11.05
N ASP A 47 0.68 -9.10 -10.66
CA ASP A 47 -0.26 -8.11 -11.19
C ASP A 47 0.04 -6.70 -10.65
N GLY A 48 0.85 -6.62 -9.61
CA GLY A 48 1.30 -5.37 -9.02
C GLY A 48 2.19 -5.59 -7.79
N VAL A 49 2.50 -4.50 -7.12
CA VAL A 49 3.37 -4.49 -5.95
C VAL A 49 2.71 -3.78 -4.76
N VAL A 50 3.10 -4.17 -3.55
CA VAL A 50 2.76 -3.46 -2.32
C VAL A 50 4.02 -2.78 -1.80
N LEU A 51 4.04 -1.46 -1.85
CA LEU A 51 5.13 -0.63 -1.34
C LEU A 51 4.91 -0.24 0.12
N CYS A 52 5.95 -0.01 0.84
CA CYS A 52 5.90 0.51 2.22
C CYS A 52 5.00 -0.32 3.15
N GLY A 53 4.90 -1.63 2.91
CA GLY A 53 4.32 -2.57 3.86
C GLY A 53 5.35 -2.97 4.92
N THR A 54 5.04 -3.99 5.74
CA THR A 54 5.98 -4.55 6.72
C THR A 54 7.26 -5.07 6.05
N THR A 55 7.13 -5.75 4.91
CA THR A 55 8.27 -6.24 4.11
C THR A 55 9.14 -5.09 3.58
N GLY A 56 8.53 -3.95 3.28
CA GLY A 56 9.21 -2.74 2.81
C GLY A 56 9.71 -1.83 3.93
N GLU A 57 9.72 -2.28 5.18
CA GLU A 57 10.27 -1.57 6.34
C GLU A 57 9.65 -0.19 6.57
N SER A 58 8.34 -0.03 6.30
CA SER A 58 7.61 1.24 6.41
C SER A 58 7.95 2.09 7.65
N PRO A 59 8.12 1.51 8.88
CA PRO A 59 8.40 2.32 10.06
C PRO A 59 9.78 3.01 10.05
N THR A 60 10.70 2.57 9.20
CA THR A 60 12.06 3.14 9.10
C THR A 60 12.18 4.18 7.99
N LEU A 61 11.14 4.34 7.18
CA LEU A 61 11.09 5.29 6.06
C LEU A 61 10.38 6.57 6.49
N SER A 62 10.96 7.71 6.16
CA SER A 62 10.27 9.00 6.25
C SER A 62 9.13 9.10 5.23
N TRP A 63 8.19 10.01 5.47
CA TRP A 63 7.10 10.29 4.52
C TRP A 63 7.59 10.72 3.13
N THR A 64 8.71 11.44 3.07
CA THR A 64 9.32 11.86 1.81
C THR A 64 9.87 10.67 1.05
N GLU A 65 10.60 9.78 1.72
CA GLU A 65 11.14 8.57 1.09
C GLU A 65 10.02 7.64 0.59
N GLN A 66 8.96 7.47 1.36
CA GLN A 66 7.79 6.67 0.93
C GLN A 66 7.11 7.27 -0.30
N HIS A 67 6.93 8.60 -0.32
CA HIS A 67 6.37 9.32 -1.45
C HIS A 67 7.25 9.18 -2.70
N ASP A 68 8.54 9.45 -2.56
CA ASP A 68 9.46 9.43 -3.69
C ASP A 68 9.64 8.02 -4.25
N LEU A 69 9.66 7.00 -3.38
CA LEU A 69 9.64 5.60 -3.78
C LEU A 69 8.38 5.26 -4.58
N PHE A 70 7.21 5.70 -4.09
CA PHE A 70 5.95 5.50 -4.81
C PHE A 70 5.98 6.14 -6.20
N ILE A 71 6.38 7.40 -6.29
CA ILE A 71 6.45 8.14 -7.57
C ILE A 71 7.46 7.49 -8.53
N ALA A 72 8.63 7.10 -8.04
CA ALA A 72 9.65 6.44 -8.85
C ALA A 72 9.13 5.12 -9.46
N VAL A 73 8.52 4.27 -8.64
CA VAL A 73 7.96 2.99 -9.10
C VAL A 73 6.77 3.22 -10.03
N LYS A 74 5.85 4.12 -9.68
CA LYS A 74 4.66 4.43 -10.48
C LYS A 74 5.01 4.88 -11.89
N ASN A 75 6.01 5.74 -12.03
CA ASN A 75 6.43 6.26 -13.33
C ASN A 75 7.16 5.22 -14.18
N SER A 76 7.63 4.14 -13.59
CA SER A 76 8.39 3.09 -14.28
C SER A 76 7.55 1.89 -14.69
N LEU A 77 6.49 1.58 -13.95
CA LEU A 77 5.65 0.42 -14.23
C LEU A 77 4.70 0.68 -15.42
N ASN A 78 4.33 -0.40 -16.09
CA ASN A 78 3.29 -0.32 -17.11
C ASN A 78 1.93 0.07 -16.50
N SER A 79 1.05 0.68 -17.30
CA SER A 79 -0.24 1.22 -16.85
C SER A 79 -1.24 0.17 -16.31
N ASN A 80 -0.99 -1.11 -16.51
CA ASN A 80 -1.85 -2.18 -16.03
C ASN A 80 -1.44 -2.69 -14.64
N ALA A 81 -0.17 -2.50 -14.27
CA ALA A 81 0.34 -2.93 -12.98
C ALA A 81 -0.28 -2.11 -11.85
N LYS A 82 -0.65 -2.79 -10.75
CA LYS A 82 -1.28 -2.18 -9.59
C LYS A 82 -0.25 -1.83 -8.52
N ILE A 83 -0.44 -0.69 -7.88
CA ILE A 83 0.41 -0.27 -6.77
C ILE A 83 -0.44 -0.04 -5.53
N LEU A 84 -0.27 -0.90 -4.54
CA LEU A 84 -0.80 -0.70 -3.20
C LEU A 84 0.29 -0.09 -2.32
N VAL A 85 -0.12 0.73 -1.36
CA VAL A 85 0.81 1.35 -0.40
C VAL A 85 0.42 0.93 1.03
N GLY A 86 1.41 0.57 1.83
CA GLY A 86 1.24 0.37 3.26
C GLY A 86 1.00 1.71 3.95
N THR A 87 -0.18 1.91 4.50
CA THR A 87 -0.60 3.16 5.14
C THR A 87 -0.99 2.97 6.61
N GLY A 88 -0.88 1.74 7.10
CA GLY A 88 -1.23 1.42 8.49
C GLY A 88 -0.24 1.98 9.50
N SER A 89 -0.75 2.45 10.61
CA SER A 89 0.00 2.86 11.79
C SER A 89 -0.72 2.38 13.05
N ASN A 90 -0.03 2.33 14.18
CA ASN A 90 -0.67 2.16 15.48
C ASN A 90 -1.36 3.45 15.98
N SER A 91 -1.15 4.57 15.32
CA SER A 91 -1.90 5.82 15.46
C SER A 91 -2.99 5.89 14.40
N THR A 92 -4.26 5.97 14.81
CA THR A 92 -5.38 6.10 13.89
C THR A 92 -5.26 7.37 13.04
N GLN A 93 -4.82 8.47 13.63
CA GLN A 93 -4.65 9.74 12.92
C GLN A 93 -3.59 9.62 11.81
N GLU A 94 -2.45 9.02 12.10
CA GLU A 94 -1.40 8.78 11.10
C GLU A 94 -1.86 7.85 9.99
N ALA A 95 -2.60 6.79 10.32
CA ALA A 95 -3.15 5.87 9.32
C ALA A 95 -4.14 6.57 8.37
N ILE A 96 -4.98 7.48 8.90
CA ILE A 96 -5.88 8.31 8.09
C ILE A 96 -5.08 9.20 7.14
N GLU A 97 -4.12 9.97 7.68
CA GLU A 97 -3.29 10.90 6.91
C GLU A 97 -2.49 10.19 5.82
N ALA A 98 -1.89 9.03 6.16
CA ALA A 98 -1.15 8.22 5.21
C ALA A 98 -2.04 7.70 4.07
N THR A 99 -3.24 7.23 4.40
CA THR A 99 -4.18 6.72 3.40
C THR A 99 -4.71 7.83 2.50
N GLN A 100 -4.98 9.01 3.06
CA GLN A 100 -5.34 10.20 2.27
C GLN A 100 -4.23 10.60 1.30
N LYS A 101 -2.97 10.63 1.75
CA LYS A 101 -1.82 10.92 0.91
C LYS A 101 -1.67 9.88 -0.19
N ALA A 102 -1.74 8.59 0.12
CA ALA A 102 -1.67 7.51 -0.87
C ALA A 102 -2.74 7.66 -1.96
N TYR A 103 -3.97 8.02 -1.58
CA TYR A 103 -5.04 8.32 -2.53
C TYR A 103 -4.71 9.53 -3.41
N GLN A 104 -4.23 10.65 -2.82
CA GLN A 104 -3.86 11.87 -3.55
C GLN A 104 -2.74 11.63 -4.56
N PHE A 105 -1.79 10.75 -4.25
CA PHE A 105 -0.70 10.37 -5.15
C PHE A 105 -1.15 9.40 -6.25
N GLY A 106 -2.38 8.86 -6.13
CA GLY A 106 -2.97 7.95 -7.09
C GLY A 106 -2.52 6.51 -6.94
N ALA A 107 -2.36 6.03 -5.71
CA ALA A 107 -2.25 4.61 -5.41
C ALA A 107 -3.56 3.89 -5.78
N ASP A 108 -3.46 2.65 -6.28
CA ASP A 108 -4.64 1.83 -6.60
C ASP A 108 -5.36 1.33 -5.34
N GLY A 109 -4.63 1.21 -4.22
CA GLY A 109 -5.20 0.77 -2.95
C GLY A 109 -4.25 1.01 -1.78
N ALA A 110 -4.78 0.82 -0.57
CA ALA A 110 -4.04 0.94 0.67
C ALA A 110 -4.05 -0.39 1.44
N LEU A 111 -2.91 -0.75 2.02
CA LEU A 111 -2.76 -1.87 2.93
C LEU A 111 -2.65 -1.32 4.35
N VAL A 112 -3.71 -1.48 5.14
CA VAL A 112 -3.76 -0.97 6.52
C VAL A 112 -3.55 -2.12 7.50
N VAL A 113 -2.41 -2.11 8.19
CA VAL A 113 -2.10 -3.08 9.24
C VAL A 113 -2.90 -2.77 10.51
N VAL A 114 -3.22 -3.82 11.29
CA VAL A 114 -3.78 -3.62 12.64
C VAL A 114 -2.83 -2.78 13.50
N PRO A 115 -3.34 -1.87 14.37
CA PRO A 115 -2.50 -1.15 15.31
C PRO A 115 -1.63 -2.11 16.12
N TYR A 116 -0.33 -1.97 15.97
CA TYR A 116 0.67 -2.78 16.67
C TYR A 116 1.09 -2.10 17.97
N TYR A 117 1.69 -2.86 18.90
CA TYR A 117 2.18 -2.41 20.21
C TYR A 117 1.07 -2.07 21.22
N ASN A 118 0.15 -1.17 20.93
CA ASN A 118 -0.91 -0.68 21.84
C ASN A 118 -2.10 -1.64 22.01
N LYS A 119 -2.18 -2.74 21.26
CA LYS A 119 -3.14 -3.85 21.40
C LYS A 119 -4.58 -3.42 21.69
N PRO A 120 -5.22 -2.68 20.78
CA PRO A 120 -6.60 -2.20 20.99
C PRO A 120 -7.59 -3.38 21.08
N PRO A 121 -8.70 -3.23 21.83
CA PRO A 121 -9.78 -4.20 21.83
C PRO A 121 -10.49 -4.26 20.46
N GLN A 122 -11.37 -5.26 20.26
CA GLN A 122 -12.03 -5.47 18.95
C GLN A 122 -12.85 -4.25 18.50
N GLU A 123 -13.56 -3.58 19.41
CA GLU A 123 -14.27 -2.34 19.13
C GLU A 123 -13.33 -1.23 18.67
N GLY A 124 -12.15 -1.14 19.31
CA GLY A 124 -11.12 -0.17 18.92
C GLY A 124 -10.54 -0.45 17.55
N LEU A 125 -10.35 -1.73 17.17
CA LEU A 125 -9.94 -2.13 15.81
C LEU A 125 -11.00 -1.74 14.78
N TYR A 126 -12.26 -2.01 15.07
CA TYR A 126 -13.37 -1.65 14.19
C TYR A 126 -13.41 -0.14 13.94
N GLU A 127 -13.36 0.69 14.99
CA GLU A 127 -13.38 2.16 14.84
C GLU A 127 -12.12 2.69 14.14
N HIS A 128 -10.95 2.07 14.37
CA HIS A 128 -9.72 2.41 13.66
C HIS A 128 -9.86 2.22 12.13
N PHE A 129 -10.26 1.03 11.70
CA PHE A 129 -10.42 0.75 10.26
C PHE A 129 -11.57 1.54 9.65
N LYS A 130 -12.67 1.70 10.37
CA LYS A 130 -13.81 2.53 9.94
C LYS A 130 -13.39 3.99 9.72
N ALA A 131 -12.58 4.56 10.61
CA ALA A 131 -12.06 5.91 10.46
C ALA A 131 -11.17 6.02 9.20
N CYS A 132 -10.25 5.06 8.98
CA CYS A 132 -9.42 5.04 7.78
C CYS A 132 -10.28 4.99 6.51
N LEU A 133 -11.32 4.14 6.46
CA LEU A 133 -12.19 3.99 5.30
C LEU A 133 -13.07 5.23 5.04
N LEU A 134 -13.64 5.83 6.09
CA LEU A 134 -14.57 6.96 5.95
C LEU A 134 -13.90 8.24 5.47
N TYR A 135 -12.63 8.44 5.84
CA TYR A 135 -11.90 9.67 5.50
C TYR A 135 -11.03 9.54 4.24
N THR A 136 -10.95 8.37 3.63
CA THR A 136 -9.98 8.09 2.57
C THR A 136 -10.58 7.56 1.26
N SER A 137 -11.80 7.04 1.30
CA SER A 137 -12.52 6.65 0.08
C SER A 137 -13.64 7.64 -0.20
N PRO A 138 -13.92 7.98 -1.46
CA PRO A 138 -15.20 8.57 -1.79
C PRO A 138 -16.28 7.60 -1.31
N SER A 139 -17.02 8.00 -0.28
CA SER A 139 -18.14 7.21 0.22
C SER A 139 -19.11 6.97 -0.95
N PRO A 140 -19.76 5.81 -1.03
CA PRO A 140 -20.87 5.64 -1.98
C PRO A 140 -21.97 6.73 -1.86
N ARG A 141 -21.95 7.53 -0.79
CA ARG A 141 -22.80 8.71 -0.61
C ARG A 141 -22.31 9.93 -1.39
N ASP A 142 -21.03 10.00 -1.74
CA ASP A 142 -20.42 11.11 -2.47
C ASP A 142 -20.53 10.92 -3.99
N LEU A 143 -21.05 9.77 -4.43
CA LEU A 143 -21.31 9.41 -5.83
C LEU A 143 -22.78 9.62 -6.25
N ARG A 144 -23.56 10.42 -5.49
CA ARG A 144 -24.96 10.77 -5.84
C ARG A 144 -25.06 12.17 -6.39
#